data_4a483ae67341850a57475a7e42acfbf7
#
_entry.id   4a483ae67341850a57475a7e42acfbf7
#
_cell.length_a   1.000
_cell.length_b   1.000
_cell.length_c   1.000
_cell.angle_alpha   90.00
_cell.angle_beta   90.00
_cell.angle_gamma   90.00
#
_symmetry.space_group_name_H-M   'P 1'
#
loop_
_entity.id
_entity.type
_entity.pdbx_description
1 polymer ?
#
loop_
_entity_poly.entity_id
_entity_poly.type
_entity_poly.pdbx_seq_one_letter_code
_entity_poly.pdbx_strand_id
1 'polypeptide(L)'
;MHVAGIWQKRASVAGYPPMSRLIYSLLILAALAPALAGAADPVPEPGRCPYAIKPLPRNVPRAVDRIVADMYPELREKLLTTKREDLVQFQSDWGKGIRTQLCLVAGGNDQLTRSACKGELCHPEEASQVIMEAVWDRLQTVKKVLRPGQPIPKLAPTSRADPRFRM
;
A
#
# COMPACT_ATOMS: atom_id res chain seq x y z
N MET A 1 -57.85 -20.20 -15.25
CA MET A 1 -58.25 -19.41 -16.43
C MET A 1 -56.92 -18.93 -17.04
N HIS A 2 -56.42 -19.61 -18.06
CA HIS A 2 -56.51 -19.31 -19.50
C HIS A 2 -55.69 -18.03 -19.84
N VAL A 3 -54.77 -17.94 -20.79
CA VAL A 3 -54.39 -18.68 -22.05
C VAL A 3 -52.99 -18.12 -22.43
N ALA A 4 -51.97 -18.87 -22.78
CA ALA A 4 -51.58 -19.33 -24.11
C ALA A 4 -51.33 -18.27 -25.18
N GLY A 5 -50.18 -18.35 -25.84
CA GLY A 5 -49.96 -17.79 -27.16
C GLY A 5 -48.47 -17.44 -27.39
N ILE A 6 -47.60 -18.42 -27.79
CA ILE A 6 -47.24 -18.77 -29.18
C ILE A 6 -46.90 -17.53 -30.05
N TRP A 7 -45.65 -17.47 -30.51
CA TRP A 7 -45.29 -17.45 -31.94
C TRP A 7 -43.75 -17.56 -32.11
N GLN A 8 -43.36 -18.76 -32.57
CA GLN A 8 -42.09 -19.00 -33.27
C GLN A 8 -42.10 -18.24 -34.60
N LYS A 9 -41.00 -17.54 -34.90
CA LYS A 9 -40.65 -17.29 -36.30
C LYS A 9 -39.20 -17.63 -36.52
N ARG A 10 -39.01 -18.80 -37.17
CA ARG A 10 -37.79 -19.17 -37.90
C ARG A 10 -37.62 -18.17 -39.06
N ALA A 11 -36.41 -17.73 -39.24
CA ALA A 11 -35.94 -17.32 -40.54
C ALA A 11 -34.47 -17.79 -40.69
N SER A 12 -34.35 -18.97 -41.30
CA SER A 12 -33.12 -19.39 -41.92
C SER A 12 -32.81 -18.48 -43.10
N VAL A 13 -31.64 -17.83 -43.12
CA VAL A 13 -31.02 -17.40 -44.32
C VAL A 13 -29.57 -17.84 -44.29
N ALA A 14 -29.33 -18.97 -44.94
CA ALA A 14 -28.00 -19.42 -45.33
C ALA A 14 -27.49 -18.48 -46.40
N GLY A 15 -26.53 -17.65 -46.07
CA GLY A 15 -25.75 -16.86 -47.00
C GLY A 15 -24.27 -17.02 -46.66
N TYR A 16 -23.58 -17.92 -47.35
CA TYR A 16 -22.12 -18.03 -47.26
C TYR A 16 -21.51 -16.72 -47.78
N PRO A 17 -20.70 -16.02 -46.98
CA PRO A 17 -19.96 -14.88 -47.50
C PRO A 17 -18.88 -15.38 -48.48
N PRO A 18 -18.68 -14.72 -49.65
CA PRO A 18 -17.67 -15.08 -50.60
C PRO A 18 -16.26 -15.04 -50.01
N MET A 19 -15.45 -16.03 -50.30
CA MET A 19 -14.09 -16.28 -49.75
C MET A 19 -13.15 -15.05 -49.76
N SER A 20 -13.40 -14.06 -50.59
CA SER A 20 -12.63 -12.82 -50.64
C SER A 20 -12.72 -11.94 -49.38
N ARG A 21 -13.78 -12.05 -48.56
CA ARG A 21 -13.94 -11.27 -47.31
C ARG A 21 -13.15 -11.85 -46.15
N LEU A 22 -12.86 -13.14 -46.12
CA LEU A 22 -12.08 -13.79 -45.07
C LEU A 22 -10.59 -13.36 -45.11
N ILE A 23 -10.04 -13.08 -46.27
CA ILE A 23 -8.63 -12.65 -46.38
C ILE A 23 -8.42 -11.25 -45.84
N TYR A 24 -9.38 -10.34 -46.03
CA TYR A 24 -9.30 -8.97 -45.47
C TYR A 24 -9.48 -8.93 -43.95
N SER A 25 -10.31 -9.83 -43.40
CA SER A 25 -10.49 -9.90 -41.94
C SER A 25 -9.26 -10.42 -41.21
N LEU A 26 -8.50 -11.34 -41.83
CA LEU A 26 -7.25 -11.87 -41.29
C LEU A 26 -6.11 -10.85 -41.33
N LEU A 27 -6.07 -9.98 -42.33
CA LEU A 27 -5.06 -8.92 -42.42
C LEU A 27 -5.30 -7.78 -41.42
N ILE A 28 -6.53 -7.47 -41.08
CA ILE A 28 -6.86 -6.43 -40.07
C ILE A 28 -6.58 -6.92 -38.65
N LEU A 29 -6.76 -8.22 -38.36
CA LEU A 29 -6.45 -8.76 -37.03
C LEU A 29 -4.94 -8.80 -36.74
N ALA A 30 -4.10 -8.92 -37.74
CA ALA A 30 -2.64 -8.92 -37.59
C ALA A 30 -2.06 -7.53 -37.29
N ALA A 31 -2.78 -6.45 -37.59
CA ALA A 31 -2.31 -5.08 -37.39
C ALA A 31 -2.68 -4.51 -35.99
N LEU A 32 -3.58 -5.17 -35.22
CA LEU A 32 -4.00 -4.72 -33.88
C LEU A 32 -3.28 -5.42 -32.71
N ALA A 33 -2.31 -6.27 -32.99
CA ALA A 33 -1.66 -7.10 -31.97
C ALA A 33 -0.42 -6.54 -31.22
N PRO A 34 0.07 -5.28 -31.39
CA PRO A 34 1.21 -4.83 -30.59
C PRO A 34 0.89 -3.85 -29.45
N ALA A 35 -0.36 -3.68 -29.03
CA ALA A 35 -0.69 -2.66 -28.02
C ALA A 35 -0.95 -3.18 -26.60
N LEU A 36 -0.76 -4.48 -26.34
CA LEU A 36 -0.91 -5.09 -25.01
C LEU A 36 0.41 -5.57 -24.39
N ALA A 37 1.55 -5.05 -24.87
CA ALA A 37 2.74 -5.05 -24.03
C ALA A 37 2.45 -4.07 -22.89
N GLY A 38 1.74 -4.55 -21.86
CA GLY A 38 1.62 -3.83 -20.61
C GLY A 38 3.02 -3.41 -20.21
N ALA A 39 3.26 -2.10 -20.12
CA ALA A 39 4.47 -1.59 -19.55
C ALA A 39 4.56 -2.22 -18.15
N ALA A 40 5.37 -3.25 -18.02
CA ALA A 40 5.72 -3.76 -16.69
C ALA A 40 6.30 -2.55 -15.97
N ASP A 41 5.67 -2.17 -14.87
CA ASP A 41 6.19 -1.11 -14.02
C ASP A 41 7.68 -1.37 -13.82
N PRO A 42 8.55 -0.39 -14.09
CA PRO A 42 9.99 -0.60 -14.01
C PRO A 42 10.29 -1.11 -12.60
N VAL A 43 10.85 -2.32 -12.51
CA VAL A 43 11.30 -2.89 -11.24
C VAL A 43 12.25 -1.85 -10.64
N PRO A 44 11.96 -1.31 -9.45
CA PRO A 44 12.79 -0.28 -8.86
C PRO A 44 14.21 -0.82 -8.69
N GLU A 45 15.19 -0.11 -9.24
CA GLU A 45 16.59 -0.48 -9.09
C GLU A 45 16.93 -0.59 -7.59
N PRO A 46 17.74 -1.60 -7.19
CA PRO A 46 18.18 -1.73 -5.81
C PRO A 46 18.75 -0.42 -5.28
N GLY A 47 18.22 0.05 -4.14
CA GLY A 47 18.67 1.29 -3.53
C GLY A 47 18.00 2.58 -4.04
N ARG A 48 17.20 2.55 -5.10
CA ARG A 48 16.41 3.70 -5.55
C ARG A 48 15.03 3.70 -4.91
N CYS A 49 14.80 4.72 -4.08
CA CYS A 49 13.50 4.94 -3.42
C CYS A 49 12.95 6.32 -3.82
N PRO A 50 12.31 6.43 -4.98
CA PRO A 50 11.85 7.72 -5.53
C PRO A 50 10.80 8.41 -4.64
N TYR A 51 10.04 7.62 -3.88
CA TYR A 51 8.97 8.11 -3.00
C TYR A 51 9.38 8.17 -1.52
N ALA A 52 10.66 7.94 -1.23
CA ALA A 52 11.13 7.95 0.16
C ALA A 52 11.14 9.36 0.75
N ILE A 53 10.66 9.46 1.98
CA ILE A 53 10.79 10.68 2.78
C ILE A 53 12.26 10.97 3.08
N LYS A 54 12.68 12.23 2.98
CA LYS A 54 14.05 12.64 3.26
C LYS A 54 14.11 13.64 4.41
N PRO A 55 15.07 13.52 5.34
CA PRO A 55 16.04 12.42 5.47
C PRO A 55 15.38 11.11 5.93
N LEU A 56 15.93 9.97 5.46
CA LEU A 56 15.47 8.64 5.89
C LEU A 56 15.71 8.42 7.38
N PRO A 57 14.70 7.99 8.16
CA PRO A 57 14.91 7.62 9.55
C PRO A 57 15.72 6.33 9.62
N ARG A 58 16.68 6.29 10.56
CA ARG A 58 17.61 5.15 10.72
C ARG A 58 17.21 4.18 11.83
N ASN A 59 16.18 4.52 12.60
CA ASN A 59 15.68 3.70 13.70
C ASN A 59 14.18 3.86 13.88
N VAL A 60 13.57 2.88 14.56
CA VAL A 60 12.12 2.82 14.78
C VAL A 60 11.58 4.08 15.48
N PRO A 61 12.17 4.61 16.58
CA PRO A 61 11.63 5.81 17.22
C PRO A 61 11.54 7.02 16.29
N ARG A 62 12.55 7.28 15.47
CA ARG A 62 12.51 8.39 14.48
C ARG A 62 11.51 8.13 13.36
N ALA A 63 11.36 6.88 12.93
CA ALA A 63 10.34 6.50 11.95
C ALA A 63 8.94 6.76 12.51
N VAL A 64 8.68 6.35 13.76
CA VAL A 64 7.41 6.58 14.47
C VAL A 64 7.11 8.07 14.58
N ASP A 65 8.07 8.88 15.06
CA ASP A 65 7.87 10.32 15.20
C ASP A 65 7.52 10.97 13.85
N ARG A 66 8.18 10.56 12.77
CA ARG A 66 7.92 11.07 11.43
C ARG A 66 6.54 10.68 10.92
N ILE A 67 6.18 9.39 11.04
CA ILE A 67 4.87 8.89 10.61
C ILE A 67 3.75 9.57 11.38
N VAL A 68 3.88 9.71 12.70
CA VAL A 68 2.85 10.33 13.53
C VAL A 68 2.69 11.82 13.22
N ALA A 69 3.78 12.53 12.91
CA ALA A 69 3.74 13.94 12.53
C ALA A 69 3.02 14.18 11.18
N ASP A 70 3.22 13.28 10.23
CA ASP A 70 2.67 13.40 8.87
C ASP A 70 1.33 12.63 8.69
N MET A 71 0.83 11.98 9.75
CA MET A 71 -0.37 11.13 9.70
C MET A 71 -1.66 11.93 9.52
N TYR A 72 -2.50 11.50 8.58
CA TYR A 72 -3.83 12.06 8.38
C TYR A 72 -4.74 11.83 9.60
N PRO A 73 -5.60 12.81 9.95
CA PRO A 73 -6.48 12.68 11.11
C PRO A 73 -7.35 11.43 11.09
N GLU A 74 -7.89 11.08 9.93
CA GLU A 74 -8.79 9.93 9.75
C GLU A 74 -8.10 8.60 10.05
N LEU A 75 -6.86 8.42 9.59
CA LEU A 75 -6.06 7.23 9.90
C LEU A 75 -5.72 7.17 11.40
N ARG A 76 -5.39 8.33 11.98
CA ARG A 76 -5.11 8.42 13.42
C ARG A 76 -6.30 7.98 14.27
N GLU A 77 -7.49 8.48 13.97
CA GLU A 77 -8.72 8.10 14.68
C GLU A 77 -9.00 6.60 14.52
N LYS A 78 -8.86 6.08 13.31
CA LYS A 78 -9.03 4.66 13.04
C LYS A 78 -8.06 3.80 13.87
N LEU A 79 -6.79 4.16 13.94
CA LEU A 79 -5.79 3.45 14.73
C LEU A 79 -6.05 3.54 16.25
N LEU A 80 -6.56 4.67 16.74
CA LEU A 80 -6.91 4.86 18.16
C LEU A 80 -8.07 3.97 18.62
N THR A 81 -8.94 3.53 17.71
CA THR A 81 -10.06 2.63 17.96
C THR A 81 -9.77 1.18 17.61
N THR A 82 -8.70 0.92 16.87
CA THR A 82 -8.28 -0.43 16.46
C THR A 82 -7.56 -1.13 17.62
N LYS A 83 -7.80 -2.43 17.78
CA LYS A 83 -7.02 -3.25 18.70
C LYS A 83 -5.68 -3.63 18.09
N ARG A 84 -4.69 -3.96 18.92
CA ARG A 84 -3.35 -4.31 18.46
C ARG A 84 -3.34 -5.52 17.53
N GLU A 85 -4.11 -6.55 17.88
CA GLU A 85 -4.25 -7.77 17.10
C GLU A 85 -4.84 -7.54 15.69
N ASP A 86 -5.61 -6.47 15.53
CA ASP A 86 -6.27 -6.13 14.27
C ASP A 86 -5.39 -5.25 13.36
N LEU A 87 -4.16 -4.89 13.77
CA LEU A 87 -3.27 -4.05 12.96
C LEU A 87 -2.85 -4.71 11.65
N VAL A 88 -2.90 -6.04 11.58
CA VAL A 88 -2.57 -6.80 10.36
C VAL A 88 -3.43 -6.41 9.16
N GLN A 89 -4.68 -5.95 9.39
CA GLN A 89 -5.58 -5.51 8.33
C GLN A 89 -5.05 -4.29 7.54
N PHE A 90 -4.11 -3.53 8.11
CA PHE A 90 -3.53 -2.35 7.48
C PHE A 90 -2.26 -2.66 6.67
N GLN A 91 -1.80 -3.92 6.64
CA GLN A 91 -0.55 -4.29 5.96
C GLN A 91 -0.59 -4.07 4.44
N SER A 92 -1.74 -4.31 3.80
CA SER A 92 -1.91 -4.15 2.36
C SER A 92 -1.81 -2.70 1.90
N ASP A 93 -2.30 -1.77 2.70
CA ASP A 93 -2.40 -0.35 2.34
C ASP A 93 -1.36 0.49 3.09
N TRP A 94 -1.59 0.74 4.36
CA TRP A 94 -0.71 1.58 5.16
C TRP A 94 0.68 0.95 5.35
N GLY A 95 0.77 -0.37 5.59
CA GLY A 95 2.03 -1.09 5.68
C GLY A 95 2.84 -0.99 4.37
N LYS A 96 2.17 -1.11 3.21
CA LYS A 96 2.79 -0.86 1.90
C LYS A 96 3.31 0.58 1.78
N GLY A 97 2.53 1.56 2.23
CA GLY A 97 2.94 2.97 2.27
C GLY A 97 4.20 3.17 3.11
N ILE A 98 4.25 2.59 4.31
CA ILE A 98 5.42 2.61 5.20
C ILE A 98 6.64 2.01 4.49
N ARG A 99 6.52 0.83 3.88
CA ARG A 99 7.63 0.18 3.16
C ARG A 99 8.20 1.05 2.05
N THR A 100 7.34 1.71 1.30
CA THR A 100 7.73 2.59 0.20
C THR A 100 8.37 3.89 0.70
N GLN A 101 7.72 4.57 1.64
CA GLN A 101 8.17 5.87 2.15
C GLN A 101 9.44 5.78 2.99
N LEU A 102 9.63 4.69 3.73
CA LEU A 102 10.81 4.45 4.54
C LEU A 102 11.89 3.66 3.81
N CYS A 103 11.68 3.34 2.53
CA CYS A 103 12.64 2.62 1.69
C CYS A 103 13.06 1.25 2.28
N LEU A 104 12.11 0.49 2.83
CA LEU A 104 12.39 -0.85 3.36
C LEU A 104 12.51 -1.89 2.26
N VAL A 105 11.93 -1.62 1.07
CA VAL A 105 12.00 -2.51 -0.08
C VAL A 105 13.38 -2.38 -0.73
N ALA A 106 13.88 -3.48 -1.28
CA ALA A 106 15.14 -3.53 -2.04
C ALA A 106 16.40 -3.09 -1.26
N GLY A 107 16.41 -3.23 0.07
CA GLY A 107 17.61 -2.94 0.87
C GLY A 107 17.96 -1.45 0.95
N GLY A 108 16.99 -0.57 0.70
CA GLY A 108 17.22 0.88 0.66
C GLY A 108 17.42 1.53 2.04
N ASN A 109 17.04 0.85 3.13
CA ASN A 109 17.18 1.36 4.50
C ASN A 109 17.49 0.24 5.51
N ASP A 110 18.61 -0.42 5.33
CA ASP A 110 19.07 -1.54 6.16
C ASP A 110 19.17 -1.17 7.64
N GLN A 111 19.55 0.07 7.96
CA GLN A 111 19.66 0.51 9.35
C GLN A 111 18.30 0.50 10.06
N LEU A 112 17.26 0.97 9.40
CA LEU A 112 15.92 0.93 9.96
C LEU A 112 15.39 -0.49 10.06
N THR A 113 15.64 -1.32 9.02
CA THR A 113 15.25 -2.74 9.03
C THR A 113 15.91 -3.47 10.21
N ARG A 114 17.23 -3.29 10.42
CA ARG A 114 17.91 -3.85 11.59
C ARG A 114 17.37 -3.32 12.91
N SER A 115 17.05 -2.02 12.98
CA SER A 115 16.46 -1.42 14.18
C SER A 115 15.08 -2.01 14.49
N ALA A 116 14.28 -2.36 13.50
CA ALA A 116 12.99 -3.01 13.67
C ALA A 116 13.15 -4.49 14.08
N CYS A 117 14.15 -5.19 13.56
CA CYS A 117 14.33 -6.63 13.71
C CYS A 117 15.52 -7.01 14.63
N LYS A 118 15.68 -6.29 15.73
CA LYS A 118 16.62 -6.61 16.82
C LYS A 118 18.09 -6.76 16.37
N GLY A 119 18.49 -6.01 15.34
CA GLY A 119 19.86 -6.00 14.82
C GLY A 119 20.05 -6.83 13.56
N GLU A 120 19.10 -7.66 13.18
CA GLU A 120 19.13 -8.49 11.99
C GLU A 120 18.37 -7.85 10.82
N LEU A 121 18.65 -8.29 9.59
CA LEU A 121 17.83 -7.99 8.44
C LEU A 121 16.64 -8.96 8.41
N CYS A 122 15.44 -8.42 8.28
CA CYS A 122 14.22 -9.18 8.14
C CYS A 122 13.47 -8.77 6.87
N HIS A 123 12.38 -9.48 6.60
CA HIS A 123 11.53 -9.14 5.46
C HIS A 123 10.91 -7.74 5.63
N PRO A 124 10.78 -6.93 4.56
CA PRO A 124 10.18 -5.57 4.64
C PRO A 124 8.79 -5.53 5.27
N GLU A 125 7.99 -6.58 5.10
CA GLU A 125 6.67 -6.68 5.72
C GLU A 125 6.74 -6.82 7.24
N GLU A 126 7.68 -7.63 7.72
CA GLU A 126 7.93 -7.81 9.14
C GLU A 126 8.44 -6.51 9.77
N ALA A 127 9.41 -5.85 9.14
CA ALA A 127 9.89 -4.55 9.59
C ALA A 127 8.77 -3.50 9.62
N SER A 128 7.90 -3.46 8.59
CA SER A 128 6.77 -2.53 8.57
C SER A 128 5.73 -2.85 9.65
N GLN A 129 5.50 -4.12 9.97
CA GLN A 129 4.62 -4.53 11.07
C GLN A 129 5.12 -3.99 12.41
N VAL A 130 6.40 -4.18 12.72
CA VAL A 130 7.00 -3.66 13.95
C VAL A 130 6.86 -2.13 14.04
N ILE A 131 7.07 -1.43 12.93
CA ILE A 131 6.90 0.03 12.89
C ILE A 131 5.43 0.43 13.10
N MET A 132 4.47 -0.26 12.49
CA MET A 132 3.03 -0.01 12.68
C MET A 132 2.61 -0.19 14.13
N GLU A 133 3.08 -1.27 14.78
CA GLU A 133 2.83 -1.52 16.20
C GLU A 133 3.41 -0.42 17.08
N ALA A 134 4.63 0.01 16.80
CA ALA A 134 5.27 1.10 17.54
C ALA A 134 4.54 2.45 17.38
N VAL A 135 4.00 2.73 16.18
CA VAL A 135 3.14 3.90 15.94
C VAL A 135 1.85 3.79 16.75
N TRP A 136 1.22 2.63 16.74
CA TRP A 136 0.00 2.38 17.51
C TRP A 136 0.24 2.56 19.03
N ASP A 137 1.31 1.98 19.58
CA ASP A 137 1.71 2.14 20.97
C ASP A 137 1.91 3.62 21.35
N ARG A 138 2.54 4.39 20.45
CA ARG A 138 2.73 5.83 20.63
C ARG A 138 1.40 6.57 20.70
N LEU A 139 0.47 6.26 19.81
CA LEU A 139 -0.86 6.88 19.78
C LEU A 139 -1.68 6.53 21.03
N GLN A 140 -1.66 5.27 21.48
CA GLN A 140 -2.36 4.85 22.70
C GLN A 140 -1.78 5.52 23.94
N THR A 141 -0.48 5.73 23.99
CA THR A 141 0.18 6.47 25.08
C THR A 141 -0.32 7.91 25.13
N VAL A 142 -0.39 8.59 24.00
CA VAL A 142 -0.91 9.98 23.92
C VAL A 142 -2.39 10.02 24.32
N LYS A 143 -3.22 9.07 23.85
CA LYS A 143 -4.63 8.98 24.22
C LYS A 143 -4.84 8.87 25.73
N LYS A 144 -3.99 8.09 26.43
CA LYS A 144 -4.07 7.92 27.90
C LYS A 144 -3.73 9.20 28.67
N VAL A 145 -2.86 10.06 28.11
CA VAL A 145 -2.43 11.31 28.75
C VAL A 145 -3.44 12.44 28.54
N LEU A 146 -4.19 12.39 27.43
CA LEU A 146 -5.19 13.40 27.12
C LEU A 146 -6.46 13.20 27.95
N ARG A 147 -7.02 14.32 28.46
CA ARG A 147 -8.34 14.29 29.12
C ARG A 147 -9.43 13.95 28.09
N PRO A 148 -10.50 13.27 28.51
CA PRO A 148 -11.65 13.03 27.65
C PRO A 148 -12.17 14.33 27.03
N GLY A 149 -12.31 14.36 25.69
CA GLY A 149 -12.79 15.52 24.95
C GLY A 149 -11.72 16.54 24.53
N GLN A 150 -10.45 16.36 24.91
CA GLN A 150 -9.38 17.18 24.35
C GLN A 150 -9.01 16.71 22.95
N PRO A 151 -8.91 17.63 21.96
CA PRO A 151 -8.41 17.28 20.65
C PRO A 151 -6.97 16.77 20.74
N ILE A 152 -6.65 15.72 20.02
CA ILE A 152 -5.29 15.17 19.97
C ILE A 152 -4.38 16.24 19.38
N PRO A 153 -3.38 16.74 20.11
CA PRO A 153 -2.48 17.76 19.60
C PRO A 153 -1.72 17.21 18.39
N LYS A 154 -1.42 18.10 17.44
CA LYS A 154 -0.47 17.75 16.38
C LYS A 154 0.87 17.45 17.06
N LEU A 155 1.23 16.17 17.09
CA LEU A 155 2.45 15.73 17.74
C LEU A 155 3.64 16.33 16.98
N ALA A 156 4.31 17.28 17.60
CA ALA A 156 5.57 17.75 17.08
C ALA A 156 6.58 16.59 17.09
N PRO A 157 7.45 16.50 16.07
CA PRO A 157 8.53 15.52 16.10
C PRO A 157 9.33 15.75 17.39
N THR A 158 9.53 14.70 18.18
CA THR A 158 10.35 14.76 19.38
C THR A 158 11.81 14.97 18.96
N SER A 159 12.16 16.21 18.73
CA SER A 159 13.49 16.65 18.28
C SER A 159 14.59 16.44 19.35
N ARG A 160 14.24 16.05 20.57
CA ARG A 160 15.22 15.68 21.58
C ARG A 160 15.43 14.17 21.53
N ALA A 161 16.57 13.79 20.92
CA ALA A 161 17.12 12.46 21.12
C ALA A 161 17.20 12.22 22.65
N ASP A 162 16.35 11.33 23.16
CA ASP A 162 16.44 10.83 24.54
C ASP A 162 17.86 10.30 24.71
N PRO A 163 18.66 10.84 25.65
CA PRO A 163 20.06 10.43 25.80
C PRO A 163 20.22 8.93 26.13
N ARG A 164 19.14 8.24 26.50
CA ARG A 164 19.11 6.79 26.73
C ARG A 164 19.25 5.94 25.45
N PHE A 165 19.14 6.54 24.27
CA PHE A 165 19.30 5.88 22.97
C PHE A 165 20.61 6.25 22.26
N ARG A 166 21.59 6.79 22.95
CA ARG A 166 22.97 6.90 22.44
C ARG A 166 23.65 5.53 22.66
N MET A 167 23.66 4.71 21.64
CA MET A 167 24.67 3.70 21.41
C MET A 167 25.48 4.07 20.18
#